data_26c05f84bca549433abf749d502485b8
#
_entry.id   26c05f84bca549433abf749d502485b8
#
_cell.length_a   1.000
_cell.length_b   1.000
_cell.length_c   1.000
_cell.angle_alpha   90.00
_cell.angle_beta   90.00
_cell.angle_gamma   90.00
#
_symmetry.space_group_name_H-M   'P 1'
#
loop_
_entity.id
_entity.type
_entity.pdbx_description
1 polymer ?
#
loop_
_entity_poly.entity_id
_entity_poly.type
_entity_poly.pdbx_seq_one_letter_code
_entity_poly.pdbx_strand_id
1 'polypeptide(L)'
;MISGGNASPDRWMVETNGLRRSFVSRQKGERIRAVDGLSISVRPGETFGLIGADGAGKSTTLRLLNGLLLPDGGTARVAGFDVAREARMIHLRAGYMPQQFALYGDLSVSENLEFFAKVHGLNAAREKESVSRLLRFSRLEQFHGRLAAHLSGGMKKKLALACMLVHEPEIVFLDEPTLGVDPVSRREFWALLSDLRVDRGMTIFVCTPYMDEAERCHRVGLMYRGRLIACDTPQAIKSMVPGEALEVRPSDPFGAKDVLAGLEGVLEAETYGSVLHVFVDRAQERSGQLRAALEARGIAVSSMRTIAPQMEDAFVSMIRRQDKDGDAGGRA
;
A
#
# COMPACT_ATOMS: atom_id res chain seq x y z
N MET A 1 -0.54 -36.25 8.41
CA MET A 1 -1.93 -35.84 8.51
C MET A 1 -1.97 -34.67 9.49
N ILE A 2 -2.00 -33.45 8.98
CA ILE A 2 -2.25 -32.27 9.80
C ILE A 2 -3.72 -31.96 9.59
N SER A 3 -4.51 -32.17 10.65
CA SER A 3 -5.95 -31.94 10.69
C SER A 3 -6.23 -30.49 10.26
N GLY A 4 -7.09 -30.33 9.26
CA GLY A 4 -7.67 -29.06 8.89
C GLY A 4 -8.40 -28.47 10.10
N GLY A 5 -7.77 -27.53 10.76
CA GLY A 5 -8.39 -26.74 11.82
C GLY A 5 -9.48 -25.89 11.19
N ASN A 6 -10.72 -26.18 11.55
CA ASN A 6 -11.89 -25.34 11.30
C ASN A 6 -11.53 -23.90 11.73
N ALA A 7 -11.34 -23.02 10.77
CA ALA A 7 -11.18 -21.59 11.04
C ALA A 7 -12.53 -21.09 11.57
N SER A 8 -12.58 -20.73 12.83
CA SER A 8 -13.71 -19.99 13.39
C SER A 8 -13.91 -18.71 12.56
N PRO A 9 -15.14 -18.36 12.16
CA PRO A 9 -15.41 -17.24 11.26
C PRO A 9 -15.02 -15.85 11.82
N ASP A 10 -14.59 -15.76 13.07
CA ASP A 10 -14.26 -14.51 13.78
C ASP A 10 -12.75 -14.26 13.97
N ARG A 11 -11.87 -15.00 13.31
CA ARG A 11 -10.43 -14.80 13.53
C ARG A 11 -9.81 -13.89 12.48
N TRP A 12 -9.32 -12.72 12.91
CA TRP A 12 -8.54 -11.82 12.08
C TRP A 12 -7.17 -12.42 11.72
N MET A 13 -6.73 -12.24 10.47
CA MET A 13 -5.37 -12.60 10.04
C MET A 13 -4.35 -11.60 10.60
N VAL A 14 -4.71 -10.32 10.61
CA VAL A 14 -3.95 -9.27 11.31
C VAL A 14 -4.90 -8.50 12.18
N GLU A 15 -4.52 -8.26 13.43
CA GLU A 15 -5.25 -7.42 14.36
C GLU A 15 -4.27 -6.56 15.15
N THR A 16 -4.51 -5.26 15.18
CA THR A 16 -3.75 -4.32 16.01
C THR A 16 -4.69 -3.45 16.83
N ASN A 17 -4.28 -3.11 18.05
CA ASN A 17 -5.02 -2.23 18.93
C ASN A 17 -4.08 -1.20 19.56
N GLY A 18 -4.23 0.05 19.15
CA GLY A 18 -3.45 1.17 19.66
C GLY A 18 -1.94 1.00 19.49
N LEU A 19 -1.49 0.29 18.44
CA LEU A 19 -0.08 -0.02 18.22
C LEU A 19 0.77 1.24 18.11
N ARG A 20 1.91 1.29 18.83
CA ARG A 20 2.78 2.46 18.88
C ARG A 20 4.25 2.08 18.72
N ARG A 21 4.99 2.92 17.98
CA ARG A 21 6.43 2.84 17.88
C ARG A 21 7.05 4.20 17.62
N SER A 22 8.09 4.54 18.40
CA SER A 22 8.83 5.78 18.26
C SER A 22 10.32 5.50 18.08
N PHE A 23 11.02 6.43 17.45
CA PHE A 23 12.47 6.42 17.31
C PHE A 23 13.03 7.75 17.80
N VAL A 24 14.27 7.73 18.31
CA VAL A 24 14.99 8.97 18.64
C VAL A 24 15.82 9.36 17.42
N SER A 25 15.59 10.56 16.90
CA SER A 25 16.40 11.12 15.82
C SER A 25 17.83 11.31 16.27
N ARG A 26 18.78 10.69 15.56
CA ARG A 26 20.21 10.82 15.87
C ARG A 26 20.75 12.27 15.69
N GLN A 27 20.12 13.05 14.83
CA GLN A 27 20.57 14.41 14.53
C GLN A 27 19.99 15.48 15.47
N LYS A 28 18.72 15.30 15.89
CA LYS A 28 17.98 16.31 16.66
C LYS A 28 17.65 15.90 18.08
N GLY A 29 17.87 14.64 18.48
CA GLY A 29 17.46 14.11 19.79
C GLY A 29 15.93 14.02 19.98
N GLU A 30 15.17 14.45 19.00
CA GLU A 30 13.70 14.46 19.04
C GLU A 30 13.13 13.06 18.90
N ARG A 31 12.03 12.79 19.62
CA ARG A 31 11.29 11.54 19.52
C ARG A 31 10.29 11.61 18.37
N ILE A 32 10.53 10.81 17.32
CA ILE A 32 9.65 10.69 16.17
C ILE A 32 8.71 9.51 16.39
N ARG A 33 7.40 9.74 16.42
CA ARG A 33 6.38 8.68 16.49
C ARG A 33 6.13 8.14 15.08
N ALA A 34 6.78 7.04 14.75
CA ALA A 34 6.63 6.40 13.44
C ALA A 34 5.30 5.65 13.29
N VAL A 35 4.76 5.12 14.41
CA VAL A 35 3.41 4.55 14.49
C VAL A 35 2.79 5.06 15.78
N ASP A 36 1.61 5.68 15.69
CA ASP A 36 0.94 6.35 16.82
C ASP A 36 -0.53 5.93 16.91
N GLY A 37 -0.77 4.84 17.63
CA GLY A 37 -2.13 4.38 17.94
C GLY A 37 -2.82 3.63 16.80
N LEU A 38 -2.06 2.90 15.98
CA LEU A 38 -2.61 2.16 14.84
C LEU A 38 -3.52 1.01 15.31
N SER A 39 -4.79 1.05 14.88
CA SER A 39 -5.78 -0.01 15.08
C SER A 39 -6.37 -0.43 13.74
N ILE A 40 -6.03 -1.63 13.28
CA ILE A 40 -6.51 -2.24 12.04
C ILE A 40 -6.83 -3.70 12.26
N SER A 41 -7.73 -4.22 11.42
CA SER A 41 -8.06 -5.64 11.34
C SER A 41 -8.12 -6.09 9.88
N VAL A 42 -7.47 -7.22 9.54
CA VAL A 42 -7.42 -7.78 8.19
C VAL A 42 -7.99 -9.20 8.23
N ARG A 43 -8.90 -9.50 7.31
CA ARG A 43 -9.53 -10.83 7.22
C ARG A 43 -8.62 -11.83 6.52
N PRO A 44 -8.77 -13.15 6.80
CA PRO A 44 -8.15 -14.17 5.97
C PRO A 44 -8.59 -14.04 4.50
N GLY A 45 -7.65 -14.21 3.56
CA GLY A 45 -7.91 -14.09 2.12
C GLY A 45 -8.16 -12.66 1.61
N GLU A 46 -7.99 -11.65 2.46
CA GLU A 46 -8.13 -10.24 2.09
C GLU A 46 -6.83 -9.71 1.47
N THR A 47 -6.94 -8.87 0.45
CA THR A 47 -5.85 -7.98 0.03
C THR A 47 -6.07 -6.63 0.71
N PHE A 48 -5.21 -6.30 1.67
CA PHE A 48 -5.25 -5.05 2.42
C PHE A 48 -4.07 -4.16 2.03
N GLY A 49 -4.35 -2.90 1.72
CA GLY A 49 -3.35 -1.88 1.40
C GLY A 49 -3.14 -0.90 2.55
N LEU A 50 -1.92 -0.71 3.03
CA LEU A 50 -1.56 0.41 3.90
C LEU A 50 -0.88 1.47 3.03
N ILE A 51 -1.61 2.55 2.75
CA ILE A 51 -1.26 3.57 1.77
C ILE A 51 -0.84 4.85 2.48
N GLY A 52 0.13 5.55 1.95
CA GLY A 52 0.57 6.84 2.50
C GLY A 52 1.89 7.29 1.90
N ALA A 53 2.23 8.55 2.09
CA ALA A 53 3.49 9.13 1.63
C ALA A 53 4.71 8.48 2.30
N ASP A 54 5.90 8.78 1.78
CA ASP A 54 7.15 8.35 2.39
C ASP A 54 7.28 8.94 3.80
N GLY A 55 7.77 8.10 4.73
CA GLY A 55 7.85 8.48 6.13
C GLY A 55 6.53 8.39 6.92
N ALA A 56 5.40 8.02 6.30
CA ALA A 56 4.12 7.88 7.01
C ALA A 56 4.10 6.80 8.10
N GLY A 57 5.06 5.85 8.10
CA GLY A 57 5.18 4.78 9.09
C GLY A 57 4.85 3.38 8.57
N LYS A 58 4.58 3.22 7.28
CA LYS A 58 4.19 1.97 6.62
C LYS A 58 5.19 0.81 6.85
N SER A 59 6.47 1.02 6.50
CA SER A 59 7.53 0.00 6.68
C SER A 59 7.77 -0.32 8.16
N THR A 60 7.63 0.66 9.05
CA THR A 60 7.69 0.44 10.49
C THR A 60 6.55 -0.47 10.95
N THR A 61 5.34 -0.24 10.45
CA THR A 61 4.18 -1.09 10.73
C THR A 61 4.43 -2.53 10.28
N LEU A 62 4.94 -2.74 9.04
CA LEU A 62 5.27 -4.08 8.56
C LEU A 62 6.30 -4.79 9.44
N ARG A 63 7.35 -4.08 9.86
CA ARG A 63 8.37 -4.65 10.76
C ARG A 63 7.82 -5.02 12.13
N LEU A 64 6.88 -4.23 12.68
CA LEU A 64 6.16 -4.56 13.91
C LEU A 64 5.30 -5.81 13.73
N LEU A 65 4.50 -5.89 12.65
CA LEU A 65 3.63 -7.03 12.36
C LEU A 65 4.43 -8.34 12.12
N ASN A 66 5.64 -8.24 11.59
CA ASN A 66 6.54 -9.39 11.43
C ASN A 66 7.36 -9.70 12.69
N GLY A 67 7.17 -8.99 13.81
CA GLY A 67 7.95 -9.20 15.02
C GLY A 67 9.44 -8.84 14.88
N LEU A 68 9.82 -8.09 13.84
CA LEU A 68 11.19 -7.59 13.63
C LEU A 68 11.50 -6.34 14.47
N LEU A 69 10.45 -5.68 14.97
CA LEU A 69 10.52 -4.58 15.92
C LEU A 69 9.52 -4.84 17.04
N LEU A 70 9.90 -4.49 18.27
CA LEU A 70 8.99 -4.53 19.41
C LEU A 70 8.17 -3.23 19.46
N PRO A 71 6.87 -3.28 19.75
CA PRO A 71 6.07 -2.09 19.98
C PRO A 71 6.44 -1.38 21.27
N ASP A 72 6.30 -0.04 21.30
CA ASP A 72 6.41 0.75 22.53
C ASP A 72 5.09 0.72 23.33
N GLY A 73 3.99 0.34 22.70
CA GLY A 73 2.66 0.25 23.31
C GLY A 73 1.62 -0.30 22.34
N GLY A 74 0.44 -0.61 22.89
CA GLY A 74 -0.61 -1.31 22.16
C GLY A 74 -0.30 -2.79 21.97
N THR A 75 -1.12 -3.47 21.17
CA THR A 75 -0.97 -4.91 20.88
C THR A 75 -1.11 -5.16 19.38
N ALA A 76 -0.46 -6.25 18.92
CA ALA A 76 -0.67 -6.73 17.54
C ALA A 76 -0.60 -8.26 17.51
N ARG A 77 -1.45 -8.87 16.67
CA ARG A 77 -1.47 -10.30 16.40
C ARG A 77 -1.46 -10.55 14.90
N VAL A 78 -0.74 -11.58 14.48
CA VAL A 78 -0.68 -12.05 13.09
C VAL A 78 -0.89 -13.55 13.08
N ALA A 79 -1.82 -14.03 12.28
CA ALA A 79 -2.27 -15.43 12.26
C ALA A 79 -2.60 -15.97 13.68
N GLY A 80 -3.04 -15.07 14.57
CA GLY A 80 -3.38 -15.35 15.97
C GLY A 80 -2.22 -15.32 16.95
N PHE A 81 -0.98 -15.10 16.50
CA PHE A 81 0.23 -15.04 17.34
C PHE A 81 0.58 -13.59 17.71
N ASP A 82 1.02 -13.39 18.96
CA ASP A 82 1.44 -12.08 19.46
C ASP A 82 2.80 -11.68 18.87
N VAL A 83 2.88 -10.49 18.26
CA VAL A 83 4.09 -10.03 17.56
C VAL A 83 5.30 -9.84 18.49
N ALA A 84 5.07 -9.54 19.76
CA ALA A 84 6.15 -9.29 20.73
C ALA A 84 6.68 -10.57 21.39
N ARG A 85 5.86 -11.62 21.45
CA ARG A 85 6.16 -12.84 22.20
C ARG A 85 6.37 -14.07 21.32
N GLU A 86 5.71 -14.10 20.15
CA GLU A 86 5.60 -15.30 19.32
C GLU A 86 6.10 -15.06 17.89
N ALA A 87 7.08 -14.15 17.70
CA ALA A 87 7.61 -13.78 16.38
C ALA A 87 8.04 -14.99 15.53
N ARG A 88 8.63 -16.02 16.15
CA ARG A 88 9.01 -17.27 15.46
C ARG A 88 7.80 -17.97 14.80
N MET A 89 6.66 -17.99 15.48
CA MET A 89 5.44 -18.61 14.95
C MET A 89 4.86 -17.81 13.78
N ILE A 90 5.04 -16.49 13.84
CA ILE A 90 4.66 -15.59 12.72
C ILE A 90 5.56 -15.88 11.51
N HIS A 91 6.89 -15.97 11.68
CA HIS A 91 7.82 -16.24 10.58
C HIS A 91 7.58 -17.57 9.87
N LEU A 92 6.99 -18.56 10.55
CA LEU A 92 6.61 -19.84 9.93
C LEU A 92 5.33 -19.74 9.07
N ARG A 93 4.54 -18.67 9.23
CA ARG A 93 3.21 -18.49 8.58
C ARG A 93 3.13 -17.24 7.71
N ALA A 94 4.11 -16.37 7.81
CA ALA A 94 4.17 -15.12 7.07
C ALA A 94 5.38 -15.07 6.14
N GLY A 95 5.16 -14.59 4.91
CA GLY A 95 6.22 -14.18 4.02
C GLY A 95 6.43 -12.67 4.13
N TYR A 96 7.67 -12.19 4.19
CA TYR A 96 7.97 -10.77 4.22
C TYR A 96 8.91 -10.38 3.08
N MET A 97 8.46 -9.47 2.25
CA MET A 97 9.25 -8.85 1.18
C MET A 97 9.54 -7.40 1.54
N PRO A 98 10.74 -7.09 2.05
CA PRO A 98 11.14 -5.70 2.31
C PRO A 98 11.32 -4.94 0.99
N GLN A 99 11.31 -3.61 1.06
CA GLN A 99 11.51 -2.71 -0.07
C GLN A 99 12.75 -3.08 -0.91
N GLN A 100 13.85 -3.43 -0.23
CA GLN A 100 15.04 -3.99 -0.84
C GLN A 100 15.17 -5.46 -0.45
N PHE A 101 14.67 -6.35 -1.27
CA PHE A 101 14.82 -7.79 -1.07
C PHE A 101 16.19 -8.23 -1.58
N ALA A 102 16.97 -8.87 -0.71
CA ALA A 102 18.29 -9.39 -1.04
C ALA A 102 18.17 -10.75 -1.76
N LEU A 103 18.17 -10.72 -3.08
CA LEU A 103 18.47 -11.92 -3.89
C LEU A 103 20.00 -12.12 -3.93
N TYR A 104 20.42 -13.37 -3.94
CA TYR A 104 21.82 -13.71 -4.16
C TYR A 104 22.14 -13.57 -5.65
N GLY A 105 22.80 -12.47 -6.01
CA GLY A 105 23.08 -12.12 -7.41
C GLY A 105 23.89 -13.16 -8.16
N ASP A 106 24.82 -13.83 -7.46
CA ASP A 106 25.72 -14.85 -7.98
C ASP A 106 25.06 -16.25 -8.07
N LEU A 107 23.84 -16.39 -7.55
CA LEU A 107 23.03 -17.59 -7.70
C LEU A 107 22.05 -17.42 -8.87
N SER A 108 21.78 -18.51 -9.58
CA SER A 108 20.73 -18.58 -10.58
C SER A 108 19.33 -18.44 -9.95
N VAL A 109 18.31 -18.31 -10.79
CA VAL A 109 16.90 -18.29 -10.36
C VAL A 109 16.56 -19.54 -9.55
N SER A 110 16.93 -20.74 -10.04
CA SER A 110 16.68 -22.00 -9.33
C SER A 110 17.43 -22.07 -8.02
N GLU A 111 18.73 -21.74 -8.01
CA GLU A 111 19.57 -21.79 -6.82
C GLU A 111 19.09 -20.80 -5.73
N ASN A 112 18.55 -19.63 -6.10
CA ASN A 112 17.90 -18.75 -5.13
C ASN A 112 16.70 -19.44 -4.46
N LEU A 113 15.81 -20.08 -5.23
CA LEU A 113 14.66 -20.80 -4.69
C LEU A 113 15.09 -21.98 -3.81
N GLU A 114 16.08 -22.76 -4.23
CA GLU A 114 16.65 -23.86 -3.45
C GLU A 114 17.28 -23.40 -2.15
N PHE A 115 18.00 -22.28 -2.20
CA PHE A 115 18.58 -21.67 -1.01
C PHE A 115 17.48 -21.35 0.05
N PHE A 116 16.43 -20.64 -0.36
CA PHE A 116 15.34 -20.32 0.56
C PHE A 116 14.58 -21.56 1.03
N ALA A 117 14.43 -22.59 0.18
CA ALA A 117 13.85 -23.87 0.56
C ALA A 117 14.65 -24.55 1.70
N LYS A 118 15.97 -24.56 1.58
CA LYS A 118 16.88 -25.09 2.60
C LYS A 118 16.84 -24.27 3.90
N VAL A 119 16.81 -22.94 3.79
CA VAL A 119 16.68 -22.04 4.97
C VAL A 119 15.41 -22.35 5.75
N HIS A 120 14.30 -22.66 5.05
CA HIS A 120 13.04 -23.05 5.67
C HIS A 120 12.94 -24.52 6.06
N GLY A 121 14.03 -25.31 5.88
CA GLY A 121 14.13 -26.70 6.30
C GLY A 121 13.32 -27.69 5.46
N LEU A 122 13.04 -27.37 4.20
CA LEU A 122 12.38 -28.31 3.30
C LEU A 122 13.29 -29.49 3.03
N ASN A 123 12.74 -30.71 3.05
CA ASN A 123 13.48 -31.90 2.60
C ASN A 123 13.60 -31.90 1.07
N ALA A 124 14.53 -32.69 0.51
CA ALA A 124 14.86 -32.71 -0.90
C ALA A 124 13.65 -32.95 -1.84
N ALA A 125 12.69 -33.77 -1.44
CA ALA A 125 11.50 -34.02 -2.23
C ALA A 125 10.59 -32.78 -2.30
N ARG A 126 10.29 -32.14 -1.16
CA ARG A 126 9.50 -30.91 -1.07
C ARG A 126 10.23 -29.72 -1.71
N GLU A 127 11.57 -29.64 -1.57
CA GLU A 127 12.39 -28.61 -2.22
C GLU A 127 12.19 -28.67 -3.75
N LYS A 128 12.39 -29.84 -4.36
CA LYS A 128 12.23 -30.01 -5.82
C LYS A 128 10.83 -29.67 -6.31
N GLU A 129 9.80 -30.12 -5.58
CA GLU A 129 8.41 -29.81 -5.89
C GLU A 129 8.12 -28.30 -5.79
N SER A 130 8.54 -27.66 -4.70
CA SER A 130 8.33 -26.24 -4.45
C SER A 130 9.06 -25.39 -5.50
N VAL A 131 10.33 -25.68 -5.80
CA VAL A 131 11.10 -24.97 -6.83
C VAL A 131 10.41 -25.04 -8.19
N SER A 132 10.03 -26.26 -8.64
CA SER A 132 9.33 -26.43 -9.92
C SER A 132 8.00 -25.67 -9.96
N ARG A 133 7.22 -25.71 -8.91
CA ARG A 133 5.95 -24.99 -8.79
C ARG A 133 6.15 -23.49 -8.82
N LEU A 134 7.14 -22.96 -8.09
CA LEU A 134 7.40 -21.53 -7.99
C LEU A 134 8.02 -20.93 -9.24
N LEU A 135 8.83 -21.69 -9.98
CA LEU A 135 9.30 -21.32 -11.31
C LEU A 135 8.11 -21.09 -12.26
N ARG A 136 7.16 -22.04 -12.32
CA ARG A 136 5.93 -21.89 -13.12
C ARG A 136 5.11 -20.69 -12.68
N PHE A 137 4.81 -20.60 -11.39
CA PHE A 137 4.04 -19.50 -10.81
C PHE A 137 4.64 -18.13 -11.15
N SER A 138 5.95 -17.95 -10.97
CA SER A 138 6.63 -16.68 -11.25
C SER A 138 6.86 -16.42 -12.75
N ARG A 139 6.55 -17.40 -13.62
CA ARG A 139 6.82 -17.36 -15.07
C ARG A 139 8.32 -17.19 -15.37
N LEU A 140 9.18 -17.81 -14.56
CA LEU A 140 10.63 -17.75 -14.70
C LEU A 140 11.25 -19.08 -15.16
N GLU A 141 10.46 -20.06 -15.60
CA GLU A 141 10.94 -21.39 -16.02
C GLU A 141 12.03 -21.31 -17.07
N GLN A 142 11.84 -20.53 -18.13
CA GLN A 142 12.83 -20.36 -19.20
C GLN A 142 14.13 -19.65 -18.76
N PHE A 143 14.11 -19.06 -17.58
CA PHE A 143 15.24 -18.32 -16.99
C PHE A 143 15.85 -19.04 -15.79
N HIS A 144 15.47 -20.29 -15.51
CA HIS A 144 15.83 -21.02 -14.29
C HIS A 144 17.35 -21.04 -14.01
N GLY A 145 18.18 -21.16 -15.07
CA GLY A 145 19.65 -21.16 -14.97
C GLY A 145 20.30 -19.77 -15.05
N ARG A 146 19.52 -18.68 -15.24
CA ARG A 146 20.08 -17.32 -15.34
C ARG A 146 20.43 -16.79 -13.96
N LEU A 147 21.60 -16.16 -13.80
CA LEU A 147 22.00 -15.50 -12.56
C LEU A 147 21.03 -14.37 -12.20
N ALA A 148 20.69 -14.26 -10.91
CA ALA A 148 19.77 -13.23 -10.43
C ALA A 148 20.28 -11.79 -10.68
N ALA A 149 21.60 -11.58 -10.68
CA ALA A 149 22.20 -10.30 -11.07
C ALA A 149 21.78 -9.83 -12.46
N HIS A 150 21.60 -10.77 -13.41
CA HIS A 150 21.29 -10.49 -14.81
C HIS A 150 19.79 -10.45 -15.14
N LEU A 151 18.92 -10.48 -14.13
CA LEU A 151 17.48 -10.33 -14.29
C LEU A 151 17.08 -8.85 -14.41
N SER A 152 15.99 -8.56 -15.13
CA SER A 152 15.35 -7.23 -15.09
C SER A 152 14.77 -6.95 -13.72
N GLY A 153 14.47 -5.67 -13.42
CA GLY A 153 13.86 -5.27 -12.15
C GLY A 153 12.57 -6.03 -11.85
N GLY A 154 11.68 -6.14 -12.84
CA GLY A 154 10.43 -6.89 -12.71
C GLY A 154 10.65 -8.37 -12.47
N MET A 155 11.61 -8.99 -13.17
CA MET A 155 11.97 -10.41 -12.94
C MET A 155 12.55 -10.63 -11.54
N LYS A 156 13.39 -9.71 -11.04
CA LYS A 156 13.92 -9.75 -9.66
C LYS A 156 12.79 -9.71 -8.63
N LYS A 157 11.79 -8.86 -8.83
CA LYS A 157 10.62 -8.77 -7.93
C LYS A 157 9.77 -10.05 -7.96
N LYS A 158 9.57 -10.67 -9.15
CA LYS A 158 8.89 -11.97 -9.27
C LYS A 158 9.66 -13.09 -8.58
N LEU A 159 10.98 -13.14 -8.73
CA LEU A 159 11.83 -14.10 -8.03
C LEU A 159 11.78 -13.88 -6.50
N ALA A 160 11.87 -12.63 -6.05
CA ALA A 160 11.76 -12.29 -4.64
C ALA A 160 10.42 -12.77 -4.04
N LEU A 161 9.31 -12.52 -4.76
CA LEU A 161 7.99 -13.04 -4.38
C LEU A 161 8.01 -14.57 -4.30
N ALA A 162 8.55 -15.25 -5.29
CA ALA A 162 8.63 -16.72 -5.31
C ALA A 162 9.48 -17.25 -4.13
N CYS A 163 10.64 -16.65 -3.85
CA CYS A 163 11.50 -17.05 -2.73
C CYS A 163 10.78 -17.00 -1.39
N MET A 164 9.99 -15.96 -1.12
CA MET A 164 9.25 -15.87 0.14
C MET A 164 8.03 -16.80 0.23
N LEU A 165 7.59 -17.38 -0.89
CA LEU A 165 6.48 -18.35 -0.95
C LEU A 165 6.92 -19.80 -0.76
N VAL A 166 8.20 -20.07 -0.62
CA VAL A 166 8.78 -21.42 -0.56
C VAL A 166 8.18 -22.25 0.59
N HIS A 167 7.96 -21.64 1.74
CA HIS A 167 7.42 -22.29 2.93
C HIS A 167 5.90 -22.24 3.06
N GLU A 168 5.19 -21.83 1.97
CA GLU A 168 3.73 -21.77 1.88
C GLU A 168 3.06 -20.93 2.99
N PRO A 169 3.39 -19.65 3.10
CA PRO A 169 2.83 -18.79 4.16
C PRO A 169 1.31 -18.61 4.01
N GLU A 170 0.62 -18.31 5.12
CA GLU A 170 -0.81 -17.95 5.16
C GLU A 170 -1.04 -16.48 4.79
N ILE A 171 -0.04 -15.63 5.06
CA ILE A 171 -0.06 -14.19 4.76
C ILE A 171 1.28 -13.75 4.17
N VAL A 172 1.23 -12.79 3.26
CA VAL A 172 2.41 -12.11 2.74
C VAL A 172 2.37 -10.62 3.03
N PHE A 173 3.47 -10.11 3.55
CA PHE A 173 3.72 -8.69 3.81
C PHE A 173 4.67 -8.14 2.75
N LEU A 174 4.23 -7.12 2.02
CA LEU A 174 4.94 -6.55 0.89
C LEU A 174 5.21 -5.06 1.13
N ASP A 175 6.49 -4.69 1.20
CA ASP A 175 6.92 -3.31 1.41
C ASP A 175 7.34 -2.70 0.08
N GLU A 176 6.50 -1.87 -0.52
CA GLU A 176 6.70 -1.22 -1.81
C GLU A 176 7.15 -2.20 -2.92
N PRO A 177 6.39 -3.27 -3.16
CA PRO A 177 6.85 -4.39 -3.98
C PRO A 177 7.13 -4.02 -5.44
N THR A 178 6.49 -2.97 -5.94
CA THR A 178 6.59 -2.55 -7.35
C THR A 178 7.40 -1.26 -7.55
N LEU A 179 8.06 -0.77 -6.50
CA LEU A 179 8.91 0.41 -6.61
C LEU A 179 10.03 0.18 -7.64
N GLY A 180 10.17 1.11 -8.59
CA GLY A 180 11.19 1.05 -9.64
C GLY A 180 10.92 -0.01 -10.72
N VAL A 181 9.69 -0.52 -10.81
CA VAL A 181 9.26 -1.50 -11.81
C VAL A 181 8.45 -0.81 -12.91
N ASP A 182 8.71 -1.17 -14.16
CA ASP A 182 7.95 -0.66 -15.31
C ASP A 182 6.46 -1.02 -15.23
N PRO A 183 5.56 -0.30 -15.94
CA PRO A 183 4.12 -0.51 -15.83
C PRO A 183 3.64 -1.91 -16.25
N VAL A 184 4.33 -2.56 -17.22
CA VAL A 184 3.97 -3.90 -17.67
C VAL A 184 4.30 -4.92 -16.59
N SER A 185 5.55 -4.90 -16.10
CA SER A 185 6.00 -5.77 -15.01
C SER A 185 5.21 -5.56 -13.71
N ARG A 186 4.79 -4.31 -13.41
CA ARG A 186 3.91 -4.00 -12.27
C ARG A 186 2.56 -4.71 -12.42
N ARG A 187 1.95 -4.63 -13.61
CA ARG A 187 0.67 -5.30 -13.89
C ARG A 187 0.78 -6.81 -13.74
N GLU A 188 1.86 -7.41 -14.26
CA GLU A 188 2.12 -8.83 -14.11
C GLU A 188 2.34 -9.25 -12.65
N PHE A 189 3.04 -8.44 -11.86
CA PHE A 189 3.26 -8.70 -10.43
C PHE A 189 1.92 -8.73 -9.67
N TRP A 190 1.04 -7.76 -9.93
CA TRP A 190 -0.29 -7.73 -9.32
C TRP A 190 -1.19 -8.89 -9.78
N ALA A 191 -1.02 -9.36 -11.03
CA ALA A 191 -1.70 -10.57 -11.49
C ALA A 191 -1.27 -11.80 -10.66
N LEU A 192 0.05 -11.98 -10.41
CA LEU A 192 0.54 -13.04 -9.53
C LEU A 192 -0.02 -12.95 -8.11
N LEU A 193 -0.15 -11.75 -7.54
CA LEU A 193 -0.78 -11.57 -6.23
C LEU A 193 -2.26 -11.97 -6.24
N SER A 194 -2.98 -11.63 -7.31
CA SER A 194 -4.38 -12.03 -7.49
C SER A 194 -4.51 -13.57 -7.57
N ASP A 195 -3.64 -14.23 -8.34
CA ASP A 195 -3.61 -15.69 -8.47
C ASP A 195 -3.37 -16.35 -7.09
N LEU A 196 -2.41 -15.84 -6.30
CA LEU A 196 -2.16 -16.35 -4.94
C LEU A 196 -3.39 -16.24 -4.03
N ARG A 197 -4.11 -15.14 -4.11
CA ARG A 197 -5.32 -14.94 -3.30
C ARG A 197 -6.43 -15.88 -3.74
N VAL A 198 -6.70 -15.96 -5.05
CA VAL A 198 -7.82 -16.77 -5.59
C VAL A 198 -7.56 -18.26 -5.42
N ASP A 199 -6.36 -18.74 -5.79
CA ASP A 199 -6.08 -20.17 -5.86
C ASP A 199 -5.72 -20.77 -4.49
N ARG A 200 -5.19 -19.95 -3.57
CA ARG A 200 -4.69 -20.42 -2.26
C ARG A 200 -5.36 -19.79 -1.05
N GLY A 201 -6.30 -18.86 -1.25
CA GLY A 201 -6.90 -18.12 -0.14
C GLY A 201 -5.89 -17.27 0.65
N MET A 202 -4.74 -16.92 0.04
CA MET A 202 -3.65 -16.21 0.71
C MET A 202 -4.08 -14.80 1.09
N THR A 203 -3.74 -14.38 2.30
CA THR A 203 -3.90 -12.99 2.73
C THR A 203 -2.72 -12.16 2.24
N ILE A 204 -2.99 -10.97 1.72
CA ILE A 204 -1.97 -10.07 1.18
C ILE A 204 -2.05 -8.74 1.91
N PHE A 205 -0.96 -8.33 2.54
CA PHE A 205 -0.80 -7.02 3.15
C PHE A 205 0.27 -6.24 2.40
N VAL A 206 -0.12 -5.20 1.69
CA VAL A 206 0.81 -4.39 0.90
C VAL A 206 0.94 -2.98 1.47
N CYS A 207 2.18 -2.50 1.61
CA CYS A 207 2.50 -1.09 1.85
C CYS A 207 2.97 -0.44 0.56
N THR A 208 2.37 0.69 0.18
CA THR A 208 2.74 1.39 -1.04
C THR A 208 2.43 2.89 -0.95
N PRO A 209 3.22 3.78 -1.56
CA PRO A 209 2.85 5.17 -1.74
C PRO A 209 1.95 5.39 -2.96
N TYR A 210 1.78 4.37 -3.82
CA TYR A 210 1.06 4.48 -5.08
C TYR A 210 -0.45 4.32 -4.89
N MET A 211 -1.20 5.37 -5.19
CA MET A 211 -2.66 5.38 -5.00
C MET A 211 -3.40 4.50 -6.01
N ASP A 212 -2.85 4.29 -7.21
CA ASP A 212 -3.38 3.36 -8.23
C ASP A 212 -3.33 1.89 -7.78
N GLU A 213 -2.42 1.55 -6.86
CA GLU A 213 -2.36 0.22 -6.25
C GLU A 213 -3.44 0.01 -5.18
N ALA A 214 -3.91 1.10 -4.54
CA ALA A 214 -5.03 1.05 -3.60
C ALA A 214 -6.31 0.47 -4.25
N GLU A 215 -6.57 0.81 -5.51
CA GLU A 215 -7.73 0.32 -6.27
C GLU A 215 -7.73 -1.21 -6.47
N ARG A 216 -6.59 -1.87 -6.25
CA ARG A 216 -6.43 -3.33 -6.35
C ARG A 216 -6.67 -4.04 -5.02
N CYS A 217 -6.82 -3.29 -3.94
CA CYS A 217 -7.05 -3.81 -2.60
C CYS A 217 -8.54 -3.91 -2.30
N HIS A 218 -8.94 -4.87 -1.45
CA HIS A 218 -10.32 -4.97 -0.95
C HIS A 218 -10.62 -3.85 0.01
N ARG A 219 -9.66 -3.58 0.91
CA ARG A 219 -9.70 -2.46 1.84
C ARG A 219 -8.34 -1.80 1.91
N VAL A 220 -8.35 -0.52 2.22
CA VAL A 220 -7.13 0.26 2.39
C VAL A 220 -7.19 1.06 3.69
N GLY A 221 -6.04 1.14 4.35
CA GLY A 221 -5.80 2.09 5.42
C GLY A 221 -4.94 3.24 4.91
N LEU A 222 -5.44 4.46 5.01
CA LEU A 222 -4.65 5.64 4.67
C LEU A 222 -3.86 6.08 5.90
N MET A 223 -2.53 6.15 5.76
CA MET A 223 -1.62 6.47 6.86
C MET A 223 -0.92 7.80 6.62
N TYR A 224 -0.98 8.68 7.62
CA TYR A 224 -0.33 9.98 7.60
C TYR A 224 0.31 10.29 8.95
N ARG A 225 1.58 10.68 8.98
CA ARG A 225 2.36 11.00 10.18
C ARG A 225 2.22 9.97 11.32
N GLY A 226 2.29 8.70 10.98
CA GLY A 226 2.19 7.60 11.96
C GLY A 226 0.76 7.21 12.35
N ARG A 227 -0.26 7.90 11.89
CA ARG A 227 -1.67 7.67 12.24
C ARG A 227 -2.48 7.16 11.07
N LEU A 228 -3.46 6.33 11.37
CA LEU A 228 -4.48 5.93 10.40
C LEU A 228 -5.53 7.03 10.31
N ILE A 229 -5.70 7.63 9.13
CA ILE A 229 -6.66 8.71 8.89
C ILE A 229 -7.97 8.23 8.26
N ALA A 230 -7.96 7.08 7.57
CA ALA A 230 -9.15 6.39 7.09
C ALA A 230 -8.85 4.90 6.89
N CYS A 231 -9.87 4.05 6.99
CA CYS A 231 -9.74 2.62 6.71
C CYS A 231 -11.08 2.07 6.21
N ASP A 232 -11.17 1.81 4.90
CA ASP A 232 -12.37 1.25 4.26
C ASP A 232 -12.04 0.69 2.87
N THR A 233 -13.06 0.31 2.09
CA THR A 233 -12.91 0.00 0.67
C THR A 233 -12.45 1.25 -0.11
N PRO A 234 -11.69 1.09 -1.22
CA PRO A 234 -11.29 2.22 -2.04
C PRO A 234 -12.47 3.11 -2.45
N GLN A 235 -13.60 2.49 -2.81
CA GLN A 235 -14.81 3.21 -3.20
C GLN A 235 -15.40 4.04 -2.05
N ALA A 236 -15.49 3.47 -0.84
CA ALA A 236 -15.97 4.19 0.33
C ALA A 236 -15.07 5.38 0.67
N ILE A 237 -13.76 5.21 0.59
CA ILE A 237 -12.79 6.28 0.83
C ILE A 237 -12.95 7.41 -0.20
N LYS A 238 -13.08 7.10 -1.48
CA LYS A 238 -13.33 8.10 -2.52
C LYS A 238 -14.63 8.88 -2.30
N SER A 239 -15.67 8.22 -1.79
CA SER A 239 -16.94 8.89 -1.48
C SER A 239 -16.89 9.81 -0.24
N MET A 240 -15.80 9.79 0.55
CA MET A 240 -15.59 10.73 1.65
C MET A 240 -15.10 12.12 1.19
N VAL A 241 -14.71 12.26 -0.07
CA VAL A 241 -14.40 13.58 -0.66
C VAL A 241 -15.69 14.39 -0.75
N PRO A 242 -15.71 15.63 -0.27
CA PRO A 242 -16.95 16.43 -0.27
C PRO A 242 -17.28 16.97 -1.67
N GLY A 243 -18.57 17.03 -1.96
CA GLY A 243 -19.08 17.64 -3.18
C GLY A 243 -18.87 16.78 -4.44
N GLU A 244 -18.93 17.43 -5.58
CA GLU A 244 -18.78 16.85 -6.92
C GLU A 244 -17.46 17.31 -7.54
N ALA A 245 -16.77 16.40 -8.24
CA ALA A 245 -15.45 16.69 -8.82
C ALA A 245 -15.59 17.12 -10.30
N LEU A 246 -14.91 18.22 -10.63
CA LEU A 246 -14.73 18.70 -12.01
C LEU A 246 -13.26 18.60 -12.39
N GLU A 247 -12.96 17.94 -13.51
CA GLU A 247 -11.66 18.04 -14.18
C GLU A 247 -11.67 19.26 -15.10
N VAL A 248 -10.78 20.20 -14.85
CA VAL A 248 -10.62 21.44 -15.63
C VAL A 248 -9.25 21.44 -16.29
N ARG A 249 -9.18 21.78 -17.58
CA ARG A 249 -7.93 21.95 -18.35
C ARG A 249 -7.73 23.41 -18.73
N PRO A 250 -7.15 24.21 -17.84
CA PRO A 250 -6.87 25.60 -18.09
C PRO A 250 -5.53 25.79 -18.83
N SER A 251 -5.33 26.93 -19.47
CA SER A 251 -4.04 27.30 -20.06
C SER A 251 -2.94 27.57 -19.00
N ASP A 252 -3.35 27.97 -17.79
CA ASP A 252 -2.49 28.16 -16.61
C ASP A 252 -3.11 27.47 -15.40
N PRO A 253 -2.67 26.24 -15.05
CA PRO A 253 -3.23 25.49 -13.93
C PRO A 253 -2.99 26.15 -12.56
N PHE A 254 -1.84 26.80 -12.35
CA PHE A 254 -1.52 27.43 -11.07
C PHE A 254 -2.34 28.70 -10.86
N GLY A 255 -2.36 29.60 -11.84
CA GLY A 255 -3.21 30.80 -11.80
C GLY A 255 -4.70 30.46 -11.71
N ALA A 256 -5.13 29.39 -12.39
CA ALA A 256 -6.52 28.91 -12.28
C ALA A 256 -6.86 28.44 -10.86
N LYS A 257 -5.95 27.71 -10.18
CA LYS A 257 -6.17 27.27 -8.80
C LYS A 257 -6.41 28.46 -7.87
N ASP A 258 -5.58 29.50 -7.97
CA ASP A 258 -5.68 30.70 -7.13
C ASP A 258 -7.00 31.45 -7.38
N VAL A 259 -7.43 31.55 -8.64
CA VAL A 259 -8.72 32.18 -8.99
C VAL A 259 -9.91 31.40 -8.43
N LEU A 260 -9.86 30.07 -8.55
CA LEU A 260 -10.99 29.22 -8.18
C LEU A 260 -11.10 29.00 -6.66
N ALA A 261 -9.99 28.99 -5.92
CA ALA A 261 -9.98 28.74 -4.49
C ALA A 261 -10.80 29.75 -3.66
N GLY A 262 -11.08 30.93 -4.19
CA GLY A 262 -11.86 31.99 -3.51
C GLY A 262 -13.33 32.08 -3.95
N LEU A 263 -13.77 31.22 -4.87
CA LEU A 263 -15.11 31.31 -5.42
C LEU A 263 -16.14 30.59 -4.55
N GLU A 264 -17.34 31.16 -4.49
CA GLU A 264 -18.47 30.54 -3.79
C GLU A 264 -18.82 29.17 -4.40
N GLY A 265 -19.03 28.17 -3.54
CA GLY A 265 -19.35 26.80 -3.92
C GLY A 265 -18.14 25.96 -4.32
N VAL A 266 -16.92 26.51 -4.35
CA VAL A 266 -15.67 25.75 -4.48
C VAL A 266 -15.22 25.31 -3.09
N LEU A 267 -15.14 24.00 -2.91
CA LEU A 267 -14.73 23.36 -1.66
C LEU A 267 -13.23 23.15 -1.60
N GLU A 268 -12.67 22.62 -2.70
CA GLU A 268 -11.22 22.34 -2.86
C GLU A 268 -10.82 22.48 -4.32
N ALA A 269 -9.56 22.86 -4.59
CA ALA A 269 -8.97 22.86 -5.92
C ALA A 269 -7.53 22.33 -5.86
N GLU A 270 -7.21 21.33 -6.70
CA GLU A 270 -5.89 20.67 -6.74
C GLU A 270 -5.36 20.55 -8.14
N THR A 271 -4.04 20.78 -8.26
CA THR A 271 -3.34 20.72 -9.55
C THR A 271 -2.70 19.35 -9.75
N TYR A 272 -2.98 18.73 -10.91
CA TYR A 272 -2.39 17.47 -11.35
C TYR A 272 -1.71 17.69 -12.71
N GLY A 273 -0.49 18.19 -12.68
CA GLY A 273 0.25 18.57 -13.89
C GLY A 273 -0.48 19.66 -14.69
N SER A 274 -1.02 19.35 -15.87
CA SER A 274 -1.77 20.28 -16.72
C SER A 274 -3.28 20.33 -16.46
N VAL A 275 -3.77 19.56 -15.49
CA VAL A 275 -5.20 19.49 -15.12
C VAL A 275 -5.42 20.00 -13.71
N LEU A 276 -6.61 20.52 -13.46
CA LEU A 276 -7.11 20.89 -12.15
C LEU A 276 -8.30 19.98 -11.80
N HIS A 277 -8.28 19.40 -10.59
CA HIS A 277 -9.47 18.84 -10.00
C HIS A 277 -10.08 19.87 -9.05
N VAL A 278 -11.33 20.24 -9.31
CA VAL A 278 -12.06 21.23 -8.54
C VAL A 278 -13.27 20.56 -7.92
N PHE A 279 -13.33 20.55 -6.59
CA PHE A 279 -14.46 20.03 -5.85
C PHE A 279 -15.43 21.16 -5.53
N VAL A 280 -16.67 20.97 -5.93
CA VAL A 280 -17.75 21.98 -5.81
C VAL A 280 -18.97 21.38 -5.15
N ASP A 281 -19.83 22.24 -4.60
CA ASP A 281 -21.11 21.82 -4.04
C ASP A 281 -22.01 21.14 -5.08
N ARG A 282 -22.10 21.70 -6.32
CA ARG A 282 -22.89 21.20 -7.45
C ARG A 282 -22.22 21.49 -8.78
N ALA A 283 -21.68 20.46 -9.44
CA ALA A 283 -20.88 20.61 -10.66
C ALA A 283 -21.66 21.27 -11.81
N GLN A 284 -22.93 20.90 -11.99
CA GLN A 284 -23.75 21.41 -13.07
C GLN A 284 -24.03 22.94 -12.93
N GLU A 285 -24.26 23.41 -11.70
CA GLU A 285 -24.53 24.81 -11.42
C GLU A 285 -23.25 25.67 -11.48
N ARG A 286 -22.11 25.10 -11.01
CA ARG A 286 -20.85 25.84 -10.85
C ARG A 286 -20.00 25.88 -12.11
N SER A 287 -20.11 24.90 -13.03
CA SER A 287 -19.24 24.82 -14.21
C SER A 287 -19.20 26.09 -15.07
N GLY A 288 -20.37 26.72 -15.28
CA GLY A 288 -20.45 27.98 -16.00
C GLY A 288 -19.80 29.17 -15.28
N GLN A 289 -19.98 29.27 -13.97
CA GLN A 289 -19.39 30.31 -13.12
C GLN A 289 -17.86 30.18 -13.05
N LEU A 290 -17.35 28.95 -12.89
CA LEU A 290 -15.92 28.68 -12.86
C LEU A 290 -15.24 29.06 -14.18
N ARG A 291 -15.86 28.68 -15.32
CA ARG A 291 -15.37 29.04 -16.64
C ARG A 291 -15.32 30.55 -16.84
N ALA A 292 -16.41 31.25 -16.53
CA ALA A 292 -16.47 32.71 -16.67
C ALA A 292 -15.43 33.43 -15.78
N ALA A 293 -15.22 32.95 -14.56
CA ALA A 293 -14.20 33.51 -13.67
C ALA A 293 -12.77 33.35 -14.17
N LEU A 294 -12.45 32.19 -14.78
CA LEU A 294 -11.14 31.93 -15.38
C LEU A 294 -10.93 32.79 -16.64
N GLU A 295 -11.91 32.84 -17.53
CA GLU A 295 -11.88 33.65 -18.76
C GLU A 295 -11.74 35.17 -18.45
N ALA A 296 -12.41 35.66 -17.41
CA ALA A 296 -12.29 37.05 -16.94
C ALA A 296 -10.86 37.40 -16.46
N ARG A 297 -10.04 36.38 -16.12
CA ARG A 297 -8.62 36.54 -15.76
C ARG A 297 -7.67 36.20 -16.91
N GLY A 298 -8.22 35.99 -18.13
CA GLY A 298 -7.43 35.65 -19.32
C GLY A 298 -6.94 34.18 -19.34
N ILE A 299 -7.49 33.32 -18.51
CA ILE A 299 -7.13 31.90 -18.45
C ILE A 299 -8.13 31.12 -19.34
N ALA A 300 -7.67 30.65 -20.49
CA ALA A 300 -8.50 29.86 -21.39
C ALA A 300 -8.75 28.44 -20.83
N VAL A 301 -9.98 27.92 -21.00
CA VAL A 301 -10.37 26.60 -20.55
C VAL A 301 -10.67 25.71 -21.76
N SER A 302 -9.77 24.75 -22.04
CA SER A 302 -9.92 23.84 -23.18
C SER A 302 -10.98 22.75 -22.93
N SER A 303 -11.13 22.26 -21.70
CA SER A 303 -12.18 21.32 -21.31
C SER A 303 -12.54 21.46 -19.84
N MET A 304 -13.80 21.15 -19.52
CA MET A 304 -14.30 21.03 -18.15
C MET A 304 -15.35 19.92 -18.15
N ARG A 305 -15.17 18.91 -17.30
CA ARG A 305 -16.06 17.75 -17.21
C ARG A 305 -16.19 17.24 -15.81
N THR A 306 -17.33 16.70 -15.45
CA THR A 306 -17.52 15.98 -14.17
C THR A 306 -16.77 14.67 -14.21
N ILE A 307 -16.08 14.35 -13.12
CA ILE A 307 -15.34 13.11 -12.92
C ILE A 307 -15.73 12.48 -11.58
N ALA A 308 -15.47 11.18 -11.44
CA ALA A 308 -15.47 10.55 -10.12
C ALA A 308 -14.16 10.91 -9.40
N PRO A 309 -14.19 11.20 -8.07
CA PRO A 309 -12.99 11.42 -7.28
C PRO A 309 -12.02 10.22 -7.37
N GLN A 310 -10.72 10.50 -7.43
CA GLN A 310 -9.66 9.50 -7.42
C GLN A 310 -9.13 9.28 -5.99
N MET A 311 -8.33 8.23 -5.79
CA MET A 311 -7.73 7.95 -4.48
C MET A 311 -6.76 9.06 -4.04
N GLU A 312 -6.05 9.68 -5.00
CA GLU A 312 -5.21 10.84 -4.75
C GLU A 312 -6.00 12.02 -4.19
N ASP A 313 -7.17 12.30 -4.76
CA ASP A 313 -8.06 13.37 -4.31
C ASP A 313 -8.52 13.13 -2.86
N ALA A 314 -8.94 11.88 -2.57
CA ALA A 314 -9.38 11.50 -1.25
C ALA A 314 -8.24 11.64 -0.22
N PHE A 315 -7.04 11.20 -0.56
CA PHE A 315 -5.88 11.29 0.32
C PHE A 315 -5.51 12.74 0.63
N VAL A 316 -5.42 13.61 -0.39
CA VAL A 316 -5.10 15.03 -0.22
C VAL A 316 -6.16 15.74 0.62
N SER A 317 -7.46 15.50 0.32
CA SER A 317 -8.57 16.08 1.08
C SER A 317 -8.54 15.69 2.56
N MET A 318 -8.28 14.41 2.86
CA MET A 318 -8.19 13.92 4.25
C MET A 318 -6.98 14.48 5.01
N ILE A 319 -5.81 14.60 4.36
CA ILE A 319 -4.63 15.22 4.98
C ILE A 319 -4.94 16.66 5.38
N ARG A 320 -5.55 17.45 4.50
CA ARG A 320 -5.89 18.84 4.78
C ARG A 320 -6.83 19.00 5.97
N ARG A 321 -7.79 18.09 6.13
CA ARG A 321 -8.69 18.07 7.30
C ARG A 321 -7.89 17.79 8.57
N GLN A 322 -7.01 16.78 8.53
CA GLN A 322 -6.16 16.45 9.68
C GLN A 322 -5.22 17.59 10.08
N ASP A 323 -4.63 18.31 9.11
CA ASP A 323 -3.76 19.45 9.41
C ASP A 323 -4.55 20.63 9.99
N LYS A 324 -5.77 20.91 9.51
CA LYS A 324 -6.66 21.94 10.07
C LYS A 324 -7.08 21.61 11.50
N ASP A 325 -7.45 20.38 11.78
CA ASP A 325 -7.86 19.92 13.12
C ASP A 325 -6.66 19.92 14.09
N GLY A 326 -5.46 19.60 13.61
CA GLY A 326 -4.22 19.65 14.39
C GLY A 326 -3.80 21.07 14.79
N ASP A 327 -3.97 22.04 13.90
CA ASP A 327 -3.67 23.45 14.17
C ASP A 327 -4.71 24.08 15.14
N ALA A 328 -5.95 23.64 15.09
CA ALA A 328 -7.01 24.09 16.02
C ALA A 328 -6.79 23.55 17.45
N GLY A 329 -6.26 22.33 17.59
CA GLY A 329 -5.96 21.71 18.90
C GLY A 329 -4.66 22.18 19.57
N GLY A 330 -3.78 22.86 18.84
CA GLY A 330 -2.50 23.40 19.35
C GLY A 330 -2.58 24.83 19.91
N ARG A 331 -3.76 25.47 19.85
CA ARG A 331 -4.01 26.84 20.34
C ARG A 331 -4.87 26.91 21.61
N ALA A 332 -5.13 25.78 22.26
CA ALA A 332 -5.90 25.72 23.51
C ALA A 332 -5.00 25.42 24.71
#